data_d4b329e0e0bc6a497f48cc846207301b
#
_entry.id   d4b329e0e0bc6a497f48cc846207301b
#
_cell.length_a   1.000
_cell.length_b   1.000
_cell.length_c   1.000
_cell.angle_alpha   90.00
_cell.angle_beta   90.00
_cell.angle_gamma   90.00
#
_symmetry.space_group_name_H-M   'P 1'
#
loop_
_entity.id
_entity.type
_entity.pdbx_description
1 polymer ?
#
loop_
_entity_poly.entity_id
_entity_poly.type
_entity_poly.pdbx_seq_one_letter_code
_entity_poly.pdbx_strand_id
1 'polypeptide(L)'
;FRNVKLIRSGKEIATIDLYEFLLNGVMPSDVTLQDQDVIQVPTYQTRVTVNGFVKRDGIYELKNGESLKDLINYCGGFTDDAYTDRIGVSRNQGGEKSVADVTKELFSMFTPASGDVYQIDQILDKYANRVQILGSVFRPGVYALEEGMTLYDLVEKASGITEDAFMES
;
A
#
# COMPACT_ATOMS: atom_id res chain seq x y z
N PHE A 1 -0.50 -14.45 -16.48
CA PHE A 1 -1.97 -14.63 -16.34
C PHE A 1 -2.79 -13.43 -16.82
N ARG A 2 -2.18 -12.43 -17.46
CA ARG A 2 -2.82 -11.18 -17.88
C ARG A 2 -3.35 -11.20 -19.33
N ASN A 3 -2.89 -12.14 -20.18
CA ASN A 3 -3.25 -12.25 -21.59
C ASN A 3 -3.43 -13.72 -22.00
N VAL A 4 -4.24 -14.45 -21.25
CA VAL A 4 -4.58 -15.84 -21.59
C VAL A 4 -5.48 -15.83 -22.82
N LYS A 5 -5.09 -16.58 -23.87
CA LYS A 5 -5.80 -16.61 -25.15
C LYS A 5 -6.53 -17.92 -25.35
N LEU A 6 -7.75 -17.84 -25.81
CA LEU A 6 -8.49 -18.97 -26.34
C LEU A 6 -8.41 -18.94 -27.85
N ILE A 7 -7.88 -20.01 -28.45
CA ILE A 7 -7.69 -20.16 -29.87
C ILE A 7 -8.54 -21.34 -30.35
N ARG A 8 -9.35 -21.11 -31.37
CA ARG A 8 -10.20 -22.08 -31.99
C ARG A 8 -9.97 -22.08 -33.50
N SER A 9 -9.67 -23.24 -34.08
CA SER A 9 -9.38 -23.37 -35.52
C SER A 9 -8.34 -22.35 -36.02
N GLY A 10 -7.27 -22.13 -35.20
CA GLY A 10 -6.20 -21.20 -35.52
C GLY A 10 -6.53 -19.71 -35.40
N LYS A 11 -7.73 -19.36 -34.91
CA LYS A 11 -8.14 -17.97 -34.66
C LYS A 11 -8.27 -17.67 -33.18
N GLU A 12 -7.82 -16.48 -32.75
CA GLU A 12 -8.06 -15.98 -31.40
C GLU A 12 -9.55 -15.66 -31.22
N ILE A 13 -10.22 -16.34 -30.30
CA ILE A 13 -11.63 -16.18 -29.98
C ILE A 13 -11.84 -15.23 -28.81
N ALA A 14 -10.96 -15.31 -27.78
CA ALA A 14 -11.02 -14.46 -26.61
C ALA A 14 -9.65 -14.28 -26.00
N THR A 15 -9.41 -13.11 -25.41
CA THR A 15 -8.28 -12.85 -24.52
C THR A 15 -8.82 -12.59 -23.12
N ILE A 16 -8.29 -13.28 -22.15
CA ILE A 16 -8.74 -13.30 -20.75
C ILE A 16 -7.65 -12.70 -19.86
N ASP A 17 -8.04 -11.74 -19.05
CA ASP A 17 -7.23 -11.19 -17.97
C ASP A 17 -7.72 -11.76 -16.63
N LEU A 18 -6.94 -12.64 -16.01
CA LEU A 18 -7.33 -13.23 -14.75
C LEU A 18 -7.34 -12.24 -13.58
N TYR A 19 -6.63 -11.09 -13.69
CA TYR A 19 -6.70 -10.06 -12.66
C TYR A 19 -8.08 -9.39 -12.62
N GLU A 20 -8.69 -9.13 -13.77
CA GLU A 20 -10.06 -8.61 -13.84
C GLU A 20 -11.06 -9.56 -13.15
N PHE A 21 -10.89 -10.85 -13.36
CA PHE A 21 -11.72 -11.84 -12.67
C PHE A 21 -11.45 -11.89 -11.18
N LEU A 22 -10.18 -11.98 -10.75
CA LEU A 22 -9.80 -12.14 -9.35
C LEU A 22 -10.06 -10.91 -8.49
N LEU A 23 -9.97 -9.72 -9.08
CA LEU A 23 -10.08 -8.46 -8.34
C LEU A 23 -11.49 -7.86 -8.43
N ASN A 24 -12.10 -7.94 -9.60
CA ASN A 24 -13.36 -7.27 -9.89
C ASN A 24 -14.54 -8.23 -10.04
N GLY A 25 -14.31 -9.55 -10.02
CA GLY A 25 -15.33 -10.55 -10.23
C GLY A 25 -15.89 -10.55 -11.67
N VAL A 26 -15.24 -9.83 -12.58
CA VAL A 26 -15.67 -9.74 -13.98
C VAL A 26 -15.29 -11.03 -14.70
N MET A 27 -16.29 -11.86 -15.00
CA MET A 27 -16.09 -13.02 -15.87
C MET A 27 -15.79 -12.54 -17.29
N PRO A 28 -14.62 -12.84 -17.84
CA PRO A 28 -14.39 -12.58 -19.24
C PRO A 28 -15.33 -13.47 -20.05
N SER A 29 -16.27 -12.85 -20.78
CA SER A 29 -17.22 -13.44 -21.71
C SER A 29 -17.53 -14.96 -21.53
N ASP A 30 -18.79 -15.34 -21.54
CA ASP A 30 -19.28 -16.74 -21.49
C ASP A 30 -18.83 -17.55 -22.74
N VAL A 31 -17.53 -17.72 -22.87
CA VAL A 31 -16.98 -18.55 -23.93
C VAL A 31 -16.93 -20.00 -23.47
N THR A 32 -17.90 -20.77 -23.90
CA THR A 32 -17.91 -22.21 -23.68
C THR A 32 -16.79 -22.87 -24.50
N LEU A 33 -15.98 -23.71 -23.81
CA LEU A 33 -14.94 -24.48 -24.47
C LEU A 33 -15.52 -25.53 -25.41
N GLN A 34 -14.84 -25.75 -26.51
CA GLN A 34 -15.19 -26.78 -27.54
C GLN A 34 -14.02 -27.72 -27.73
N ASP A 35 -14.31 -28.85 -28.35
CA ASP A 35 -13.27 -29.79 -28.74
C ASP A 35 -12.22 -29.14 -29.64
N GLN A 36 -10.94 -29.47 -29.43
CA GLN A 36 -9.77 -28.91 -30.10
C GLN A 36 -9.49 -27.39 -29.86
N ASP A 37 -10.13 -26.79 -28.86
CA ASP A 37 -9.70 -25.46 -28.40
C ASP A 37 -8.30 -25.52 -27.77
N VAL A 38 -7.51 -24.49 -28.06
CA VAL A 38 -6.17 -24.31 -27.48
C VAL A 38 -6.18 -23.12 -26.55
N ILE A 39 -5.82 -23.35 -25.28
CA ILE A 39 -5.61 -22.28 -24.30
C ILE A 39 -4.12 -21.96 -24.27
N GLN A 40 -3.77 -20.77 -24.72
CA GLN A 40 -2.40 -20.27 -24.68
C GLN A 40 -2.20 -19.36 -23.48
N VAL A 41 -1.29 -19.74 -22.59
CA VAL A 41 -0.83 -18.90 -21.46
C VAL A 41 0.53 -18.31 -21.85
N PRO A 42 0.62 -17.02 -22.19
CA PRO A 42 1.89 -16.41 -22.56
C PRO A 42 2.78 -16.17 -21.36
N THR A 43 4.04 -15.82 -21.61
CA THR A 43 4.95 -15.30 -20.59
C THR A 43 4.54 -13.89 -20.18
N TYR A 44 4.92 -13.48 -18.96
CA TYR A 44 4.70 -12.10 -18.49
C TYR A 44 5.47 -11.09 -19.35
N GLN A 45 4.95 -9.87 -19.46
CA GLN A 45 5.63 -8.74 -20.09
C GLN A 45 6.44 -7.95 -19.06
N THR A 46 5.78 -7.42 -18.07
CA THR A 46 6.38 -6.69 -16.95
C THR A 46 6.04 -7.42 -15.66
N ARG A 47 7.06 -7.79 -14.89
CA ARG A 47 6.90 -8.43 -13.60
C ARG A 47 7.66 -7.65 -12.54
N VAL A 48 6.98 -7.32 -11.46
CA VAL A 48 7.49 -6.50 -10.37
C VAL A 48 7.25 -7.19 -9.03
N THR A 49 8.01 -6.80 -8.02
CA THR A 49 7.83 -7.27 -6.64
C THR A 49 7.37 -6.10 -5.76
N VAL A 50 6.37 -6.34 -4.92
CA VAL A 50 5.86 -5.37 -3.95
C VAL A 50 6.03 -5.94 -2.56
N ASN A 51 6.69 -5.19 -1.67
CA ASN A 51 6.95 -5.55 -0.28
C ASN A 51 6.44 -4.47 0.67
N GLY A 52 6.14 -4.87 1.90
CA GLY A 52 5.83 -3.97 3.00
C GLY A 52 4.33 -3.76 3.20
N PHE A 53 3.92 -2.55 3.53
CA PHE A 53 2.60 -2.24 4.08
C PHE A 53 1.50 -2.07 3.02
N VAL A 54 1.28 -3.12 2.22
CA VAL A 54 0.13 -3.30 1.32
C VAL A 54 -0.69 -4.49 1.78
N LYS A 55 -1.97 -4.57 1.42
CA LYS A 55 -2.86 -5.67 1.84
C LYS A 55 -2.45 -7.03 1.31
N ARG A 56 -1.79 -7.07 0.15
CA ARG A 56 -1.24 -8.28 -0.46
C ARG A 56 0.11 -7.93 -1.07
N ASP A 57 1.16 -8.25 -0.38
CA ASP A 57 2.53 -8.21 -0.89
C ASP A 57 2.80 -9.41 -1.81
N GLY A 58 3.77 -9.29 -2.70
CA GLY A 58 4.12 -10.37 -3.62
C GLY A 58 4.60 -9.93 -4.98
N ILE A 59 4.49 -10.83 -5.94
CA ILE A 59 4.93 -10.62 -7.32
C ILE A 59 3.71 -10.38 -8.20
N TYR A 60 3.76 -9.31 -9.00
CA TYR A 60 2.68 -8.87 -9.87
C TYR A 60 3.12 -8.77 -11.31
N GLU A 61 2.19 -9.09 -12.21
CA GLU A 61 2.32 -8.89 -13.64
C GLU A 61 1.57 -7.64 -14.06
N LEU A 62 2.20 -6.81 -14.86
CA LEU A 62 1.61 -5.59 -15.40
C LEU A 62 1.55 -5.63 -16.93
N LYS A 63 0.52 -5.02 -17.48
CA LYS A 63 0.39 -4.74 -18.91
C LYS A 63 1.06 -3.42 -19.26
N ASN A 64 1.37 -3.24 -20.53
CA ASN A 64 1.87 -1.96 -21.03
C ASN A 64 0.84 -0.84 -20.76
N GLY A 65 1.31 0.27 -20.22
CA GLY A 65 0.49 1.44 -19.90
C GLY A 65 -0.14 1.44 -18.51
N GLU A 66 -0.01 0.36 -17.74
CA GLU A 66 -0.43 0.35 -16.36
C GLU A 66 0.58 1.11 -15.48
N SER A 67 0.04 1.85 -14.52
CA SER A 67 0.78 2.74 -13.61
C SER A 67 1.09 2.07 -12.27
N LEU A 68 1.93 2.75 -11.45
CA LEU A 68 2.13 2.35 -10.06
C LEU A 68 0.82 2.39 -9.25
N LYS A 69 -0.10 3.30 -9.58
CA LYS A 69 -1.43 3.34 -8.94
C LYS A 69 -2.23 2.07 -9.23
N ASP A 70 -2.18 1.56 -10.47
CA ASP A 70 -2.85 0.30 -10.83
C ASP A 70 -2.23 -0.88 -10.10
N LEU A 71 -0.89 -0.91 -9.98
CA LEU A 71 -0.18 -1.91 -9.18
C LEU A 71 -0.66 -1.92 -7.72
N ILE A 72 -0.78 -0.75 -7.07
CA ILE A 72 -1.28 -0.65 -5.70
C ILE A 72 -2.73 -1.16 -5.60
N ASN A 73 -3.57 -0.89 -6.59
CA ASN A 73 -4.93 -1.45 -6.65
C ASN A 73 -4.91 -2.98 -6.72
N TYR A 74 -3.99 -3.57 -7.49
CA TYR A 74 -3.82 -5.03 -7.58
C TYR A 74 -3.36 -5.64 -6.25
N CYS A 75 -2.57 -4.91 -5.47
CA CYS A 75 -2.20 -5.28 -4.11
C CYS A 75 -3.37 -5.18 -3.11
N GLY A 76 -4.55 -4.70 -3.55
CA GLY A 76 -5.72 -4.45 -2.68
C GLY A 76 -5.63 -3.13 -1.90
N GLY A 77 -4.67 -2.27 -2.23
CA GLY A 77 -4.40 -1.01 -1.54
C GLY A 77 -3.41 -1.15 -0.39
N PHE A 78 -3.24 -0.06 0.33
CA PHE A 78 -2.37 0.03 1.50
C PHE A 78 -3.02 -0.57 2.75
N THR A 79 -2.19 -1.00 3.71
CA THR A 79 -2.65 -1.27 5.08
C THR A 79 -2.87 0.04 5.83
N ASP A 80 -3.55 -0.03 6.99
CA ASP A 80 -3.85 1.15 7.79
C ASP A 80 -2.59 1.83 8.37
N ASP A 81 -1.51 1.04 8.54
CA ASP A 81 -0.22 1.51 9.05
C ASP A 81 0.76 1.92 7.95
N ALA A 82 0.34 1.93 6.69
CA ALA A 82 1.22 2.24 5.58
C ALA A 82 1.55 3.74 5.51
N TYR A 83 2.81 4.07 5.27
CA TYR A 83 3.21 5.41 4.88
C TYR A 83 2.95 5.61 3.39
N THR A 84 1.94 6.41 3.06
CA THR A 84 1.38 6.49 1.70
C THR A 84 1.90 7.66 0.85
N ASP A 85 2.71 8.56 1.43
CA ASP A 85 3.15 9.76 0.71
C ASP A 85 4.32 9.48 -0.25
N ARG A 86 5.01 8.34 -0.05
CA ARG A 86 6.17 7.93 -0.82
C ARG A 86 6.26 6.40 -0.91
N ILE A 87 6.68 5.90 -2.07
CA ILE A 87 7.07 4.50 -2.28
C ILE A 87 8.52 4.46 -2.75
N GLY A 88 9.36 3.68 -2.07
CA GLY A 88 10.71 3.39 -2.51
C GLY A 88 10.71 2.39 -3.67
N VAL A 89 11.47 2.65 -4.71
CA VAL A 89 11.60 1.77 -5.89
C VAL A 89 13.06 1.44 -6.10
N SER A 90 13.38 0.15 -6.15
CA SER A 90 14.68 -0.34 -6.59
C SER A 90 14.54 -0.90 -8.01
N ARG A 91 15.33 -0.39 -8.95
CA ARG A 91 15.30 -0.72 -10.38
C ARG A 91 16.68 -1.12 -10.86
N ASN A 92 16.73 -2.14 -11.70
CA ASN A 92 17.97 -2.50 -12.39
C ASN A 92 18.09 -1.65 -13.67
N GLN A 93 19.15 -0.84 -13.78
CA GLN A 93 19.38 0.03 -14.91
C GLN A 93 20.88 0.08 -15.26
N GLY A 94 21.22 -0.18 -16.52
CA GLY A 94 22.60 -0.08 -16.98
C GLY A 94 23.62 -1.02 -16.32
N GLY A 95 23.14 -2.16 -15.77
CA GLY A 95 23.98 -3.13 -15.05
C GLY A 95 24.13 -2.86 -13.56
N GLU A 96 23.51 -1.79 -13.05
CA GLU A 96 23.54 -1.40 -11.64
C GLU A 96 22.12 -1.32 -11.07
N LYS A 97 22.03 -1.28 -9.74
CA LYS A 97 20.76 -1.00 -9.06
C LYS A 97 20.66 0.48 -8.77
N SER A 98 19.58 1.10 -9.20
CA SER A 98 19.20 2.45 -8.83
C SER A 98 18.04 2.45 -7.85
N VAL A 99 17.97 3.46 -6.99
CA VAL A 99 16.86 3.69 -6.07
C VAL A 99 16.19 5.01 -6.44
N ALA A 100 14.88 5.01 -6.45
CA ALA A 100 14.08 6.21 -6.65
C ALA A 100 12.95 6.26 -5.62
N ASP A 101 12.56 7.47 -5.26
CA ASP A 101 11.37 7.72 -4.45
C ASP A 101 10.26 8.25 -5.33
N VAL A 102 9.12 7.58 -5.32
CA VAL A 102 7.93 8.02 -6.05
C VAL A 102 6.95 8.60 -5.05
N THR A 103 6.64 9.88 -5.19
CA THR A 103 5.66 10.55 -4.34
C THR A 103 4.23 10.25 -4.80
N LYS A 104 3.27 10.39 -3.91
CA LYS A 104 1.86 10.04 -4.14
C LYS A 104 1.26 10.69 -5.39
N GLU A 105 1.63 11.93 -5.68
CA GLU A 105 1.17 12.68 -6.86
C GLU A 105 1.61 12.03 -8.17
N LEU A 106 2.72 11.31 -8.14
CA LEU A 106 3.31 10.67 -9.33
C LEU A 106 2.81 9.22 -9.55
N PHE A 107 2.08 8.61 -8.62
CA PHE A 107 1.66 7.21 -8.73
C PHE A 107 0.90 6.90 -10.01
N SER A 108 0.06 7.81 -10.49
CA SER A 108 -0.72 7.63 -11.71
C SER A 108 0.08 7.80 -13.01
N MET A 109 1.26 8.45 -12.92
CA MET A 109 2.12 8.71 -14.09
C MET A 109 3.36 7.84 -14.11
N PHE A 110 3.73 7.26 -12.96
CA PHE A 110 4.93 6.42 -12.88
C PHE A 110 4.69 5.07 -13.53
N THR A 111 5.51 4.76 -14.53
CA THR A 111 5.43 3.49 -15.27
C THR A 111 6.38 2.46 -14.66
N PRO A 112 5.85 1.35 -14.13
CA PRO A 112 6.64 0.24 -13.66
C PRO A 112 7.49 -0.40 -14.76
N ALA A 113 8.70 -0.84 -14.41
CA ALA A 113 9.57 -1.60 -15.29
C ALA A 113 9.78 -3.02 -14.77
N SER A 114 10.07 -3.96 -15.68
CA SER A 114 10.28 -5.35 -15.30
C SER A 114 11.50 -5.49 -14.37
N GLY A 115 11.29 -6.17 -13.26
CA GLY A 115 12.31 -6.35 -12.22
C GLY A 115 12.34 -5.25 -11.16
N ASP A 116 11.44 -4.26 -11.22
CA ASP A 116 11.29 -3.28 -10.14
C ASP A 116 10.89 -3.97 -8.84
N VAL A 117 11.44 -3.49 -7.74
CA VAL A 117 11.06 -3.86 -6.38
C VAL A 117 10.56 -2.62 -5.66
N TYR A 118 9.30 -2.66 -5.27
CA TYR A 118 8.62 -1.59 -4.53
C TYR A 118 8.65 -1.89 -3.05
N GLN A 119 9.02 -0.90 -2.24
CA GLN A 119 9.02 -0.96 -0.80
C GLN A 119 8.06 0.09 -0.25
N ILE A 120 7.04 -0.37 0.47
CA ILE A 120 6.07 0.48 1.16
C ILE A 120 6.42 0.45 2.65
N ASP A 121 6.77 1.61 3.17
CA ASP A 121 7.20 1.78 4.56
C ASP A 121 5.98 1.87 5.49
N GLN A 122 6.24 1.72 6.79
CA GLN A 122 5.27 1.95 7.85
C GLN A 122 5.28 3.42 8.27
N ILE A 123 4.15 3.94 8.75
CA ILE A 123 4.11 5.21 9.46
C ILE A 123 5.01 5.13 10.71
N LEU A 124 5.59 6.25 11.09
CA LEU A 124 6.43 6.30 12.30
C LEU A 124 5.58 6.00 13.54
N ASP A 125 6.09 5.16 14.43
CA ASP A 125 5.51 4.97 15.77
C ASP A 125 5.81 6.20 16.65
N LYS A 126 5.25 7.32 16.23
CA LYS A 126 5.42 8.62 16.87
C LYS A 126 4.11 9.38 16.89
N TYR A 127 3.68 9.76 18.07
CA TYR A 127 2.52 10.64 18.23
C TYR A 127 2.88 12.08 17.86
N ALA A 128 2.10 12.71 17.01
CA ALA A 128 2.30 14.10 16.60
C ALA A 128 1.98 15.10 17.73
N ASN A 129 1.02 14.75 18.61
CA ASN A 129 0.44 15.65 19.60
C ASN A 129 0.29 14.96 20.97
N ARG A 130 1.34 14.33 21.45
CA ARG A 130 1.32 13.60 22.73
C ARG A 130 1.97 14.40 23.84
N VAL A 131 1.28 14.50 24.99
CA VAL A 131 1.84 14.94 26.28
C VAL A 131 1.49 13.88 27.34
N GLN A 132 2.36 13.70 28.31
CA GLN A 132 2.15 12.74 29.38
C GLN A 132 2.25 13.44 30.73
N ILE A 133 1.30 13.13 31.62
CA ILE A 133 1.33 13.56 33.01
C ILE A 133 1.42 12.32 33.92
N LEU A 134 2.35 12.34 34.87
CA LEU A 134 2.61 11.27 35.83
C LEU A 134 2.68 11.86 37.23
N GLY A 135 2.59 11.01 38.23
CA GLY A 135 2.68 11.40 39.63
C GLY A 135 1.33 11.64 40.28
N SER A 136 1.31 12.54 41.29
CA SER A 136 0.18 12.77 42.19
C SER A 136 -0.94 13.59 41.54
N VAL A 137 -1.54 13.03 40.49
CA VAL A 137 -2.75 13.55 39.83
C VAL A 137 -3.83 12.47 39.83
N PHE A 138 -5.10 12.86 39.81
CA PHE A 138 -6.21 11.89 39.87
C PHE A 138 -6.25 10.94 38.67
N ARG A 139 -5.83 11.42 37.50
CA ARG A 139 -5.81 10.61 36.26
C ARG A 139 -4.49 10.73 35.55
N PRO A 140 -3.43 10.06 36.03
CA PRO A 140 -2.16 10.02 35.32
C PRO A 140 -2.33 9.29 33.98
N GLY A 141 -1.64 9.75 32.93
CA GLY A 141 -1.75 9.13 31.62
C GLY A 141 -1.26 10.00 30.49
N VAL A 142 -1.65 9.59 29.30
CA VAL A 142 -1.33 10.27 28.04
C VAL A 142 -2.54 11.08 27.59
N TYR A 143 -2.28 12.33 27.20
CA TYR A 143 -3.28 13.28 26.74
C TYR A 143 -2.87 13.85 25.39
N ALA A 144 -3.85 14.32 24.63
CA ALA A 144 -3.60 15.07 23.40
C ALA A 144 -3.08 16.47 23.78
N LEU A 145 -1.95 16.84 23.18
CA LEU A 145 -1.43 18.22 23.22
C LEU A 145 -2.21 19.08 22.23
N GLU A 146 -2.88 20.11 22.70
CA GLU A 146 -3.59 21.10 21.89
C GLU A 146 -2.75 22.35 21.73
N GLU A 147 -2.98 23.12 20.68
CA GLU A 147 -2.27 24.37 20.45
C GLU A 147 -2.56 25.37 21.57
N GLY A 148 -1.51 25.93 22.15
CA GLY A 148 -1.62 26.87 23.29
C GLY A 148 -1.92 26.22 24.65
N MET A 149 -1.99 24.89 24.73
CA MET A 149 -2.26 24.17 25.99
C MET A 149 -1.17 24.45 27.02
N THR A 150 -1.59 24.89 28.20
CA THR A 150 -0.72 25.18 29.34
C THR A 150 -0.60 23.95 30.26
N LEU A 151 0.36 24.01 31.21
CA LEU A 151 0.49 23.00 32.27
C LEU A 151 -0.78 22.94 33.12
N TYR A 152 -1.40 24.08 33.39
CA TYR A 152 -2.65 24.16 34.14
C TYR A 152 -3.77 23.39 33.45
N ASP A 153 -3.95 23.60 32.16
CA ASP A 153 -4.96 22.90 31.36
C ASP A 153 -4.73 21.38 31.37
N LEU A 154 -3.46 20.94 31.35
CA LEU A 154 -3.13 19.53 31.43
C LEU A 154 -3.49 18.93 32.80
N VAL A 155 -3.20 19.65 33.90
CA VAL A 155 -3.57 19.23 35.26
C VAL A 155 -5.09 19.20 35.41
N GLU A 156 -5.81 20.16 34.85
CA GLU A 156 -7.28 20.17 34.85
C GLU A 156 -7.85 18.97 34.09
N LYS A 157 -7.31 18.65 32.90
CA LYS A 157 -7.67 17.45 32.14
C LYS A 157 -7.39 16.16 32.93
N ALA A 158 -6.35 16.15 33.76
CA ALA A 158 -6.03 15.04 34.67
C ALA A 158 -6.93 15.03 35.94
N SER A 159 -7.97 15.86 35.99
CA SER A 159 -8.90 16.03 37.11
C SER A 159 -8.25 16.61 38.38
N GLY A 160 -7.15 17.30 38.20
CA GLY A 160 -6.44 17.95 39.32
C GLY A 160 -5.35 17.09 39.97
N ILE A 161 -4.72 17.67 40.97
CA ILE A 161 -3.69 17.02 41.80
C ILE A 161 -4.38 16.29 42.96
N THR A 162 -3.79 15.17 43.41
CA THR A 162 -4.25 14.44 44.61
C THR A 162 -3.80 15.16 45.90
N GLU A 163 -4.44 14.80 47.03
CA GLU A 163 -4.11 15.39 48.36
C GLU A 163 -2.67 15.12 48.77
N ASP A 164 -2.05 14.04 48.28
CA ASP A 164 -0.66 13.67 48.57
C ASP A 164 0.35 14.40 47.70
N ALA A 165 -0.13 15.30 46.81
CA ALA A 165 0.77 16.07 45.98
C ALA A 165 1.56 17.04 46.83
N PHE A 166 2.89 16.88 46.82
CA PHE A 166 3.78 17.80 47.52
C PHE A 166 3.89 19.10 46.69
N MET A 167 3.36 20.19 47.25
CA MET A 167 3.49 21.52 46.70
C MET A 167 4.47 22.33 47.50
N GLU A 168 5.73 22.39 47.10
CA GLU A 168 6.65 23.41 47.61
C GLU A 168 6.31 24.77 47.01
N SER A 169 6.12 25.75 47.89
CA SER A 169 5.93 27.17 47.56
C SER A 169 7.27 27.84 47.27
#